data_cc214b87419ba8470d31615bdb9bcfcb
#
_entry.id   cc214b87419ba8470d31615bdb9bcfcb
#
_cell.length_a   1.000
_cell.length_b   1.000
_cell.length_c   1.000
_cell.angle_alpha   90.00
_cell.angle_beta   90.00
_cell.angle_gamma   90.00
#
_symmetry.space_group_name_H-M   'P 1'
#
loop_
_entity.id
_entity.type
_entity.pdbx_description
1 polymer ?
#
loop_
_entity_poly.entity_id
_entity_poly.type
_entity_poly.pdbx_seq_one_letter_code
_entity_poly.pdbx_strand_id
1 'polypeptide(L)'
;MMEENEMMNEKEDLFSKAVRAGKRTYFFDVKTTKNDEKYLTITESKRRFDNDQNRFFYEKHKIFLYKEDFQKISKALGDAINFIETGVYPEDYNEEPVNNSEDGLDRWFDDLDKNL
;
A
#
# COMPACT_ATOMS: atom_id res chain seq x y z
N MET A 1 -28.84 6.76 -11.74
CA MET A 1 -28.81 6.14 -11.38
C MET A 1 -27.98 5.01 -11.40
N MET A 2 -28.32 4.17 -11.77
CA MET A 2 -27.60 3.00 -11.71
C MET A 2 -26.51 2.93 -12.68
N GLU A 3 -26.53 3.71 -13.69
CA GLU A 3 -25.54 3.57 -14.72
C GLU A 3 -24.17 3.84 -14.19
N GLU A 4 -24.03 4.86 -13.40
CA GLU A 4 -22.72 5.11 -12.86
C GLU A 4 -22.28 3.98 -12.00
N ASN A 5 -23.19 3.49 -11.22
CA ASN A 5 -22.86 2.38 -10.38
C ASN A 5 -22.50 1.19 -11.18
N GLU A 6 -23.19 0.97 -12.25
CA GLU A 6 -22.88 -0.17 -13.07
C GLU A 6 -21.54 -0.06 -13.68
N MET A 7 -21.16 1.13 -14.09
CA MET A 7 -19.84 1.26 -14.63
C MET A 7 -18.82 0.99 -13.58
N MET A 8 -19.09 1.39 -12.37
CA MET A 8 -18.17 1.05 -11.32
C MET A 8 -18.20 -0.41 -11.01
N ASN A 9 -19.29 -1.06 -11.30
CA ASN A 9 -19.35 -2.47 -11.05
C ASN A 9 -18.37 -3.24 -11.88
N GLU A 10 -17.96 -2.71 -12.99
CA GLU A 10 -16.94 -3.35 -13.75
C GLU A 10 -15.70 -3.48 -12.95
N LYS A 11 -15.56 -2.59 -11.96
CA LYS A 11 -14.41 -2.65 -11.11
C LYS A 11 -14.80 -3.15 -9.75
N GLU A 12 -15.86 -3.92 -9.70
CA GLU A 12 -16.26 -4.48 -8.46
C GLU A 12 -15.16 -5.29 -7.87
N ASP A 13 -15.09 -5.27 -6.57
CA ASP A 13 -14.09 -6.04 -5.87
C ASP A 13 -14.46 -7.49 -5.90
N LEU A 14 -13.56 -8.32 -6.38
CA LEU A 14 -13.72 -9.75 -6.30
C LEU A 14 -13.43 -10.23 -4.90
N PHE A 15 -12.67 -9.47 -4.16
CA PHE A 15 -12.27 -9.81 -2.82
C PHE A 15 -12.00 -8.50 -2.13
N SER A 16 -12.38 -8.40 -0.86
CA SER A 16 -12.14 -7.17 -0.13
C SER A 16 -11.95 -7.53 1.33
N LYS A 17 -10.90 -7.01 1.92
CA LYS A 17 -10.63 -7.26 3.32
C LYS A 17 -10.13 -6.00 3.96
N ALA A 18 -10.66 -5.66 5.13
CA ALA A 18 -10.25 -4.47 5.84
C ALA A 18 -9.54 -4.86 7.12
N VAL A 19 -8.46 -4.18 7.41
CA VAL A 19 -7.68 -4.40 8.61
C VAL A 19 -7.63 -3.09 9.36
N ARG A 20 -8.19 -3.06 10.56
CA ARG A 20 -8.19 -1.85 11.36
C ARG A 20 -6.99 -1.83 12.27
N ALA A 21 -6.34 -0.69 12.33
CA ALA A 21 -5.13 -0.55 13.12
C ALA A 21 -5.12 0.85 13.71
N GLY A 22 -5.81 1.00 14.83
CA GLY A 22 -5.89 2.30 15.49
C GLY A 22 -6.69 3.28 14.65
N LYS A 23 -6.10 4.39 14.34
CA LYS A 23 -6.77 5.41 13.52
C LYS A 23 -6.69 5.12 12.06
N ARG A 24 -6.01 4.05 11.67
CA ARG A 24 -5.87 3.70 10.27
C ARG A 24 -6.66 2.45 9.96
N THR A 25 -7.07 2.35 8.74
CA THR A 25 -7.69 1.14 8.21
C THR A 25 -7.03 0.85 6.88
N TYR A 26 -6.67 -0.38 6.67
CA TYR A 26 -6.05 -0.80 5.43
C TYR A 26 -7.05 -1.68 4.69
N PHE A 27 -7.30 -1.34 3.44
CA PHE A 27 -8.23 -2.12 2.62
C PHE A 27 -7.43 -2.85 1.56
N PHE A 28 -7.68 -4.14 1.45
CA PHE A 28 -7.04 -4.98 0.45
C PHE A 28 -8.13 -5.44 -0.50
N ASP A 29 -8.11 -4.90 -1.71
CA ASP A 29 -9.18 -5.16 -2.66
C ASP A 29 -8.61 -5.76 -3.92
N VAL A 30 -9.26 -6.78 -4.44
CA VAL A 30 -8.87 -7.41 -5.69
C VAL A 30 -9.89 -7.04 -6.75
N LYS A 31 -9.38 -6.54 -7.85
CA LYS A 31 -10.23 -6.09 -8.96
C LYS A 31 -9.73 -6.71 -10.25
N THR A 32 -10.50 -6.56 -11.31
CA THR A 32 -10.08 -7.07 -12.61
C THR A 32 -9.99 -5.93 -13.60
N THR A 33 -9.12 -6.10 -14.57
CA THR A 33 -9.02 -5.17 -15.68
C THR A 33 -9.97 -5.61 -16.77
N LYS A 34 -10.03 -4.83 -17.83
CA LYS A 34 -10.85 -5.20 -18.97
C LYS A 34 -10.37 -6.48 -19.60
N ASN A 35 -9.10 -6.80 -19.46
CA ASN A 35 -8.55 -8.02 -20.03
C ASN A 35 -8.67 -9.18 -19.08
N ASP A 36 -9.47 -9.01 -18.05
CA ASP A 36 -9.71 -10.10 -17.09
C ASP A 36 -8.47 -10.46 -16.29
N GLU A 37 -7.59 -9.52 -16.13
CA GLU A 37 -6.44 -9.72 -15.27
C GLU A 37 -6.73 -9.15 -13.90
N LYS A 38 -6.31 -9.85 -12.87
CA LYS A 38 -6.59 -9.42 -11.52
C LYS A 38 -5.44 -8.61 -10.98
N TYR A 39 -5.77 -7.61 -10.21
CA TYR A 39 -4.75 -6.81 -9.55
C TYR A 39 -5.24 -6.47 -8.15
N LEU A 40 -4.32 -6.02 -7.32
CA LEU A 40 -4.58 -5.74 -5.92
C LEU A 40 -4.43 -4.25 -5.68
N THR A 41 -5.35 -3.68 -4.91
CA THR A 41 -5.12 -2.33 -4.41
C THR A 41 -5.07 -2.40 -2.91
N ILE A 42 -4.15 -1.64 -2.34
CA ILE A 42 -4.08 -1.50 -0.90
C ILE A 42 -4.30 -0.02 -0.61
N THR A 43 -5.31 0.26 0.19
CA THR A 43 -5.65 1.63 0.51
C THR A 43 -5.47 1.85 2.00
N GLU A 44 -4.66 2.82 2.35
CA GLU A 44 -4.55 3.23 3.73
C GLU A 44 -5.49 4.41 3.93
N SER A 45 -6.36 4.31 4.92
CA SER A 45 -7.30 5.36 5.24
C SER A 45 -7.02 5.79 6.66
N LYS A 46 -6.71 7.06 6.84
CA LYS A 46 -6.37 7.59 8.16
C LYS A 46 -7.32 8.71 8.51
N ARG A 47 -7.88 8.66 9.71
CA ARG A 47 -8.79 9.70 10.14
C ARG A 47 -7.97 10.88 10.64
N ARG A 48 -8.34 12.05 10.17
CA ARG A 48 -7.66 13.28 10.54
C ARG A 48 -8.70 14.30 10.97
N PHE A 49 -8.27 15.28 11.73
CA PHE A 49 -9.17 16.32 12.17
C PHE A 49 -8.74 17.64 11.54
N ASP A 50 -9.71 18.35 10.99
CA ASP A 50 -9.47 19.64 10.37
C ASP A 50 -9.86 20.70 11.37
N ASN A 51 -8.87 21.39 11.91
CA ASN A 51 -9.14 22.41 12.92
C ASN A 51 -9.88 23.59 12.33
N ASP A 52 -9.63 23.90 11.06
CA ASP A 52 -10.27 25.05 10.44
C ASP A 52 -11.75 24.82 10.28
N GLN A 53 -12.15 23.63 9.86
CA GLN A 53 -13.56 23.33 9.67
C GLN A 53 -14.16 22.60 10.83
N ASN A 54 -13.35 22.28 11.82
CA ASN A 54 -13.82 21.66 13.04
C ASN A 54 -14.55 20.36 12.75
N ARG A 55 -13.97 19.52 11.94
CA ARG A 55 -14.60 18.25 11.60
C ARG A 55 -13.53 17.25 11.20
N PHE A 56 -13.93 15.98 11.19
CA PHE A 56 -13.04 14.91 10.80
C PHE A 56 -13.11 14.68 9.30
N PHE A 57 -12.01 14.20 8.74
CA PHE A 57 -12.01 13.77 7.37
C PHE A 57 -11.04 12.59 7.26
N TYR A 58 -11.07 11.90 6.14
CA TYR A 58 -10.22 10.73 5.93
C TYR A 58 -9.21 11.04 4.84
N GLU A 59 -7.95 10.81 5.17
CA GLU A 59 -6.88 10.94 4.21
C GLU A 59 -6.57 9.55 3.70
N LYS A 60 -6.61 9.36 2.40
CA LYS A 60 -6.46 8.04 1.81
C LYS A 60 -5.31 8.01 0.86
N HIS A 61 -4.58 6.92 0.91
CA HIS A 61 -3.47 6.68 0.00
C HIS A 61 -3.64 5.28 -0.55
N LYS A 62 -3.50 5.14 -1.84
CA LYS A 62 -3.76 3.87 -2.49
C LYS A 62 -2.58 3.48 -3.34
N ILE A 63 -2.21 2.23 -3.28
CA ILE A 63 -1.18 1.69 -4.17
C ILE A 63 -1.78 0.55 -4.96
N PHE A 64 -1.25 0.36 -6.15
CA PHE A 64 -1.71 -0.66 -7.05
C PHE A 64 -0.60 -1.67 -7.23
N LEU A 65 -0.91 -2.94 -7.06
CA LEU A 65 0.06 -4.00 -7.22
C LEU A 65 -0.45 -4.98 -8.26
N TYR A 66 0.44 -5.36 -9.15
CA TYR A 66 0.09 -6.25 -10.24
C TYR A 66 0.79 -7.58 -10.05
N LYS A 67 0.37 -8.53 -10.84
CA LYS A 67 0.78 -9.90 -10.66
C LYS A 67 2.29 -10.07 -10.55
N GLU A 68 3.04 -9.32 -11.33
CA GLU A 68 4.49 -9.47 -11.30
C GLU A 68 5.11 -8.91 -10.03
N ASP A 69 4.32 -8.17 -9.23
CA ASP A 69 4.83 -7.56 -8.00
C ASP A 69 4.52 -8.37 -6.76
N PHE A 70 3.56 -9.28 -6.85
CA PHE A 70 3.02 -9.90 -5.66
C PHE A 70 4.07 -10.61 -4.84
N GLN A 71 4.87 -11.45 -5.47
CA GLN A 71 5.84 -12.22 -4.73
C GLN A 71 6.90 -11.33 -4.12
N LYS A 72 7.31 -10.33 -4.85
CA LYS A 72 8.36 -9.45 -4.37
C LYS A 72 7.89 -8.66 -3.16
N ILE A 73 6.69 -8.11 -3.24
CA ILE A 73 6.17 -7.29 -2.16
C ILE A 73 5.87 -8.16 -0.95
N SER A 74 5.28 -9.32 -1.17
CA SER A 74 4.95 -10.20 -0.08
C SER A 74 6.20 -10.65 0.66
N LYS A 75 7.24 -11.00 -0.09
CA LYS A 75 8.47 -11.42 0.54
C LYS A 75 9.12 -10.28 1.31
N ALA A 76 9.17 -9.11 0.71
CA ALA A 76 9.80 -7.98 1.37
C ALA A 76 9.05 -7.62 2.65
N LEU A 77 7.74 -7.64 2.60
CA LEU A 77 6.96 -7.33 3.78
C LEU A 77 7.20 -8.36 4.87
N GLY A 78 7.20 -9.63 4.51
CA GLY A 78 7.47 -10.68 5.48
C GLY A 78 8.85 -10.58 6.07
N ASP A 79 9.85 -10.29 5.23
CA ASP A 79 11.21 -10.14 5.72
C ASP A 79 11.33 -8.98 6.70
N ALA A 80 10.69 -7.86 6.38
CA ALA A 80 10.76 -6.71 7.25
C ALA A 80 10.10 -6.98 8.60
N ILE A 81 8.95 -7.62 8.56
CA ILE A 81 8.25 -7.93 9.79
C ILE A 81 9.07 -8.92 10.62
N ASN A 82 9.63 -9.93 9.97
CA ASN A 82 10.43 -10.91 10.67
C ASN A 82 11.66 -10.25 11.32
N PHE A 83 12.28 -9.32 10.61
CA PHE A 83 13.41 -8.63 11.18
C PHE A 83 13.00 -7.84 12.44
N ILE A 84 11.85 -7.19 12.37
CA ILE A 84 11.38 -6.44 13.53
C ILE A 84 11.17 -7.38 14.71
N GLU A 85 10.63 -8.54 14.45
CA GLU A 85 10.29 -9.46 15.53
C GLU A 85 11.49 -10.21 16.07
N THR A 86 12.46 -10.50 15.25
CA THR A 86 13.56 -11.36 15.68
C THR A 86 14.91 -10.68 15.69
N GLY A 87 15.04 -9.58 14.97
CA GLY A 87 16.36 -8.96 14.83
C GLY A 87 17.28 -9.66 13.87
N VAL A 88 16.79 -10.67 13.18
CA VAL A 88 17.61 -11.46 12.28
C VAL A 88 17.39 -11.02 10.85
N TYR A 89 18.46 -10.70 10.16
CA TYR A 89 18.37 -10.31 8.76
C TYR A 89 18.07 -11.53 7.90
N PRO A 90 17.31 -11.34 6.82
CA PRO A 90 17.10 -12.46 5.90
C PRO A 90 18.42 -12.88 5.28
N GLU A 91 18.48 -14.13 4.88
CA GLU A 91 19.71 -14.65 4.34
C GLU A 91 20.16 -13.91 3.11
N ASP A 92 19.21 -13.44 2.32
CA ASP A 92 19.54 -12.75 1.09
C ASP A 92 19.58 -11.24 1.26
N TYR A 93 19.69 -10.77 2.50
CA TYR A 93 19.65 -9.34 2.73
C TYR A 93 20.93 -8.69 2.22
N ASN A 94 20.73 -7.55 1.55
CA ASN A 94 21.82 -6.79 1.03
C ASN A 94 21.79 -5.44 1.72
N GLU A 95 22.80 -5.12 2.51
CA GLU A 95 22.81 -3.90 3.30
C GLU A 95 22.95 -2.66 2.46
N GLU A 96 23.44 -2.81 1.27
CA GLU A 96 23.58 -1.63 0.44
C GLU A 96 22.25 -1.18 -0.04
N PRO A 97 22.11 0.10 -0.33
CA PRO A 97 20.86 0.59 -0.87
C PRO A 97 20.46 -0.28 -2.01
N VAL A 98 19.21 -0.57 -2.04
CA VAL A 98 18.67 -1.53 -2.89
C VAL A 98 19.11 -1.39 -4.24
N ASN A 99 19.21 -0.35 -4.73
CA ASN A 99 19.73 -0.27 -6.00
C ASN A 99 20.70 0.78 -5.90
N ASN A 100 21.65 0.67 -6.59
CA ASN A 100 22.62 1.67 -6.67
C ASN A 100 22.20 2.72 -7.62
N SER A 101 20.95 2.74 -8.02
CA SER A 101 20.51 3.76 -8.92
C SER A 101 20.29 5.03 -8.15
N GLU A 102 20.41 6.10 -8.82
CA GLU A 102 20.21 7.37 -8.20
C GLU A 102 18.81 7.55 -7.72
N ASP A 103 17.87 6.98 -8.46
CA ASP A 103 16.48 7.14 -8.08
C ASP A 103 16.19 6.56 -6.72
N GLY A 104 16.70 5.38 -6.46
CA GLY A 104 16.45 4.77 -5.19
C GLY A 104 17.09 5.53 -4.07
N LEU A 105 18.28 6.03 -4.31
CA LEU A 105 18.98 6.77 -3.29
C LEU A 105 18.26 8.08 -3.00
N ASP A 106 17.80 8.74 -4.03
CA ASP A 106 17.11 10.01 -3.86
C ASP A 106 15.86 9.82 -3.03
N ARG A 107 15.12 8.77 -3.29
CA ARG A 107 13.92 8.54 -2.52
C ARG A 107 14.23 8.28 -1.07
N TRP A 108 15.29 7.57 -0.82
CA TRP A 108 15.67 7.25 0.54
C TRP A 108 16.02 8.54 1.30
N PHE A 109 16.74 9.43 0.68
CA PHE A 109 17.06 10.69 1.31
C PHE A 109 15.84 11.57 1.49
N ASP A 110 14.94 11.55 0.54
CA ASP A 110 13.72 12.32 0.67
C ASP A 110 12.92 11.86 1.87
N ASP A 111 12.85 10.57 2.07
CA ASP A 111 12.11 10.06 3.22
C ASP A 111 12.74 10.51 4.51
N LEU A 112 14.03 10.53 4.58
CA LEU A 112 14.69 10.99 5.79
C LEU A 112 14.36 12.45 6.04
N ASP A 113 14.40 13.26 5.00
CA ASP A 113 14.07 14.66 5.16
C ASP A 113 12.66 14.85 5.66
N LYS A 114 11.75 14.10 5.15
CA LYS A 114 10.38 14.25 5.55
C LYS A 114 10.17 13.87 7.00
N ASN A 115 11.00 13.02 7.51
CA ASN A 115 10.86 12.61 8.88
C ASN A 115 11.56 13.53 9.85
N LEU A 116 12.31 14.45 9.35
CA LEU A 116 12.94 15.42 10.20
C LEU A 116 11.99 16.58 10.45
#